data_2d9bf9d141fbda07063dbf46fca4ca6c
#
_entry.id   2d9bf9d141fbda07063dbf46fca4ca6c
#
_cell.length_a   1.000
_cell.length_b   1.000
_cell.length_c   1.000
_cell.angle_alpha   90.00
_cell.angle_beta   90.00
_cell.angle_gamma   90.00
#
_symmetry.space_group_name_H-M   'P 1'
#
loop_
_entity.id
_entity.type
_entity.pdbx_description
1 polymer ?
#
loop_
_entity_poly.entity_id
_entity_poly.type
_entity_poly.pdbx_seq_one_letter_code
_entity_poly.pdbx_strand_id
1 'polypeptide(L)'
;MCIRDRTNPYLGIRSLESLQSCSDSKIVLEDLIKEDFGREKRQVHLIDKYGRSACWTGQECFQTSGNISGENFSVAGNFLENIEVLEVMADVFKQSDPNIKLGKRLLDALNAGESVGGDKRSLRSTSSALKVSGELGFPLLDLRVDYHDSSVDELIRIYRHSQSAWAQEWRDSMNDLPEMNMKREFRVA
;
A
#
# COMPACT_ATOMS: atom_id res chain seq x y z
N MET A 1 7.19 -4.35 10.76
CA MET A 1 7.67 -2.95 10.85
C MET A 1 8.69 -2.74 9.73
N CYS A 2 8.35 -2.02 8.68
CA CYS A 2 9.31 -1.74 7.61
C CYS A 2 10.31 -0.71 8.15
N ILE A 3 11.43 -1.17 8.70
CA ILE A 3 12.52 -0.29 9.14
C ILE A 3 13.25 0.15 7.87
N ARG A 4 12.86 1.29 7.34
CA ARG A 4 13.60 1.98 6.30
C ARG A 4 14.39 3.09 6.98
N ASP A 5 15.70 3.00 6.97
CA ASP A 5 16.60 3.95 7.63
C ASP A 5 16.39 5.42 7.22
N ARG A 6 15.62 5.62 6.15
CA ARG A 6 15.42 6.93 5.53
C ARG A 6 13.94 7.23 5.28
N THR A 7 13.04 6.56 6.00
CA THR A 7 11.60 6.80 5.89
C THR A 7 11.23 8.10 6.61
N ASN A 8 10.45 8.94 5.93
CA ASN A 8 9.78 10.07 6.54
C ASN A 8 8.28 9.77 6.63
N PRO A 9 7.77 9.29 7.79
CA PRO A 9 6.36 8.92 7.92
C PRO A 9 5.41 10.11 7.78
N TYR A 10 5.89 11.32 8.04
CA TYR A 10 5.09 12.54 7.88
C TYR A 10 4.68 12.80 6.42
N LEU A 11 5.44 12.32 5.44
CA LEU A 11 5.04 12.42 4.04
C LEU A 11 3.70 11.71 3.78
N GLY A 12 3.51 10.52 4.35
CA GLY A 12 2.24 9.79 4.24
C GLY A 12 1.07 10.52 4.93
N ILE A 13 1.29 11.01 6.15
CA ILE A 13 0.26 11.73 6.92
C ILE A 13 -0.14 13.01 6.19
N ARG A 14 0.82 13.85 5.84
CA ARG A 14 0.59 15.12 5.15
C ARG A 14 0.00 14.93 3.74
N SER A 15 0.36 13.84 3.05
CA SER A 15 -0.24 13.50 1.77
C SER A 15 -1.75 13.29 1.90
N LEU A 16 -2.19 12.52 2.89
CA LEU A 16 -3.62 12.26 3.11
C LEU A 16 -4.38 13.53 3.50
N GLU A 17 -3.80 14.36 4.37
CA GLU A 17 -4.37 15.65 4.76
C GLU A 17 -4.50 16.60 3.56
N SER A 18 -3.45 16.69 2.74
CA SER A 18 -3.44 17.55 1.55
C SER A 18 -4.41 17.07 0.48
N LEU A 19 -4.57 15.74 0.30
CA LEU A 19 -5.53 15.16 -0.64
C LEU A 19 -7.00 15.41 -0.24
N GLN A 20 -7.29 15.74 1.02
CA GLN A 20 -8.64 16.17 1.44
C GLN A 20 -9.02 17.55 0.89
N SER A 21 -8.06 18.46 0.80
CA SER A 21 -8.26 19.83 0.31
C SER A 21 -7.92 19.98 -1.18
N CYS A 22 -6.89 19.29 -1.67
CA CYS A 22 -6.47 19.27 -3.06
C CYS A 22 -6.60 17.83 -3.59
N SER A 23 -7.49 17.62 -4.55
CA SER A 23 -7.75 16.27 -5.10
C SER A 23 -6.78 15.86 -6.21
N ASP A 24 -5.66 16.55 -6.42
CA ASP A 24 -4.68 16.21 -7.44
C ASP A 24 -3.40 15.65 -6.81
N SER A 25 -3.19 14.35 -6.99
CA SER A 25 -2.05 13.63 -6.41
C SER A 25 -0.70 14.18 -6.88
N LYS A 26 -0.61 14.70 -8.11
CA LYS A 26 0.63 15.25 -8.65
C LYS A 26 0.99 16.56 -7.97
N ILE A 27 0.04 17.48 -7.83
CA ILE A 27 0.24 18.77 -7.14
C ILE A 27 0.66 18.51 -5.68
N VAL A 28 -0.08 17.65 -4.99
CA VAL A 28 0.22 17.30 -3.59
C VAL A 28 1.62 16.72 -3.44
N LEU A 29 2.00 15.79 -4.32
CA LEU A 29 3.34 15.19 -4.27
C LEU A 29 4.44 16.21 -4.55
N GLU A 30 4.29 17.04 -5.58
CA GLU A 30 5.26 18.07 -5.93
C GLU A 30 5.52 19.04 -4.77
N ASP A 31 4.47 19.47 -4.07
CA ASP A 31 4.60 20.39 -2.94
C ASP A 31 5.29 19.74 -1.74
N LEU A 32 4.91 18.50 -1.41
CA LEU A 32 5.55 17.77 -0.32
C LEU A 32 7.03 17.47 -0.56
N ILE A 33 7.38 17.13 -1.80
CA ILE A 33 8.77 16.83 -2.17
C ILE A 33 9.64 18.09 -2.18
N LYS A 34 9.09 19.25 -2.56
CA LYS A 34 9.82 20.54 -2.45
C LYS A 34 10.24 20.87 -1.02
N GLU A 35 9.40 20.52 -0.05
CA GLU A 35 9.64 20.80 1.37
C GLU A 35 10.56 19.77 2.06
N ASP A 36 10.73 18.56 1.50
CA ASP A 36 11.58 17.53 2.09
C ASP A 36 13.04 17.69 1.64
N PHE A 37 13.91 18.21 2.50
CA PHE A 37 15.35 18.31 2.26
C PHE A 37 16.03 16.96 2.00
N GLY A 38 15.43 15.85 2.43
CA GLY A 38 15.90 14.49 2.21
C GLY A 38 15.27 13.80 1.01
N ARG A 39 14.56 14.50 0.14
CA ARG A 39 13.77 13.95 -0.96
C ARG A 39 14.51 12.95 -1.86
N GLU A 40 15.82 13.17 -2.06
CA GLU A 40 16.62 12.27 -2.92
C GLU A 40 16.81 10.87 -2.32
N LYS A 41 16.52 10.71 -1.02
CA LYS A 41 16.55 9.42 -0.30
C LYS A 41 15.15 8.83 -0.11
N ARG A 42 14.11 9.46 -0.67
CA ARG A 42 12.71 9.04 -0.45
C ARG A 42 12.14 8.37 -1.69
N GLN A 43 11.24 7.45 -1.44
CA GLN A 43 10.30 6.95 -2.43
C GLN A 43 8.90 7.16 -1.88
N VAL A 44 8.07 7.87 -2.63
CA VAL A 44 6.69 8.21 -2.26
C VAL A 44 5.79 7.98 -3.47
N HIS A 45 4.64 7.36 -3.26
CA HIS A 45 3.61 7.27 -4.28
C HIS A 45 2.23 7.55 -3.67
N LEU A 46 1.40 8.23 -4.43
CA LEU A 46 0.06 8.66 -4.04
C LEU A 46 -0.94 8.24 -5.11
N ILE A 47 -2.16 7.95 -4.67
CA ILE A 47 -3.33 7.81 -5.54
C ILE A 47 -4.42 8.71 -4.97
N ASP A 48 -5.02 9.56 -5.81
CA ASP A 48 -6.14 10.39 -5.40
C ASP A 48 -7.50 9.66 -5.58
N LYS A 49 -8.57 10.31 -5.14
CA LYS A 49 -9.93 9.74 -5.20
C LYS A 49 -10.46 9.52 -6.62
N TYR A 50 -9.80 10.06 -7.65
CA TYR A 50 -10.11 9.84 -9.05
C TYR A 50 -9.24 8.76 -9.70
N GLY A 51 -8.41 8.06 -8.92
CA GLY A 51 -7.53 7.01 -9.39
C GLY A 51 -6.26 7.50 -10.09
N ARG A 52 -5.98 8.82 -10.08
CA ARG A 52 -4.76 9.38 -10.65
C ARG A 52 -3.61 9.14 -9.69
N SER A 53 -2.50 8.64 -10.19
CA SER A 53 -1.32 8.34 -9.38
C SER A 53 -0.19 9.32 -9.65
N ALA A 54 0.61 9.58 -8.61
CA ALA A 54 1.84 10.33 -8.70
C ALA A 54 2.93 9.62 -7.89
N CYS A 55 4.16 9.59 -8.41
CA CYS A 55 5.28 8.90 -7.80
C CYS A 55 6.53 9.76 -7.80
N TRP A 56 7.31 9.62 -6.73
CA TRP A 56 8.67 10.15 -6.61
C TRP A 56 9.60 9.03 -6.18
N THR A 57 10.71 8.86 -6.90
CA THR A 57 11.83 8.01 -6.50
C THR A 57 13.08 8.85 -6.60
N GLY A 58 13.67 9.19 -5.45
CA GLY A 58 14.85 10.06 -5.37
C GLY A 58 16.10 9.36 -5.90
N GLN A 59 17.07 10.12 -6.35
CA GLN A 59 18.30 9.63 -7.01
C GLN A 59 19.24 8.87 -6.07
N GLU A 60 19.12 9.10 -4.75
CA GLU A 60 19.88 8.38 -3.73
C GLU A 60 19.13 7.13 -3.21
N CYS A 61 18.00 6.74 -3.82
CA CYS A 61 17.41 5.44 -3.60
C CYS A 61 18.32 4.34 -4.13
N PHE A 62 18.24 3.14 -3.52
CA PHE A 62 19.13 2.03 -3.91
C PHE A 62 18.92 1.61 -5.36
N GLN A 63 20.00 1.10 -5.99
CA GLN A 63 20.14 0.90 -7.43
C GLN A 63 18.97 0.20 -8.13
N THR A 64 18.30 -0.74 -7.48
CA THR A 64 17.11 -1.37 -8.05
C THR A 64 15.88 -0.81 -7.36
N SER A 65 15.47 0.37 -7.81
CA SER A 65 14.29 1.07 -7.32
C SER A 65 13.52 1.69 -8.49
N GLY A 66 12.22 1.82 -8.33
CA GLY A 66 11.38 2.41 -9.36
C GLY A 66 9.90 2.35 -8.99
N ASN A 67 9.08 2.76 -9.95
CA ASN A 67 7.63 2.71 -9.84
C ASN A 67 6.98 2.46 -11.20
N ILE A 68 5.80 1.87 -11.17
CA ILE A 68 4.90 1.74 -12.31
C ILE A 68 3.54 2.24 -11.86
N SER A 69 2.98 3.18 -12.60
CA SER A 69 1.68 3.77 -12.32
C SER A 69 0.73 3.59 -13.48
N GLY A 70 -0.55 3.46 -13.17
CA GLY A 70 -1.62 3.40 -14.14
C GLY A 70 -2.91 3.96 -13.55
N GLU A 71 -3.99 3.80 -14.26
CA GLU A 71 -5.30 4.18 -13.78
C GLU A 71 -5.70 3.30 -12.59
N ASN A 72 -6.01 3.93 -11.45
CA ASN A 72 -6.44 3.29 -10.20
C ASN A 72 -5.39 2.38 -9.53
N PHE A 73 -4.11 2.43 -9.93
CA PHE A 73 -3.07 1.69 -9.25
C PHE A 73 -1.71 2.37 -9.30
N SER A 74 -0.85 2.02 -8.34
CA SER A 74 0.55 2.39 -8.32
C SER A 74 1.36 1.28 -7.64
N VAL A 75 2.44 0.87 -8.26
CA VAL A 75 3.42 -0.08 -7.72
C VAL A 75 4.74 0.66 -7.56
N ALA A 76 5.39 0.53 -6.41
CA ALA A 76 6.68 1.13 -6.14
C ALA A 76 7.52 0.21 -5.25
N GLY A 77 8.82 0.23 -5.43
CA GLY A 77 9.74 -0.54 -4.61
C GLY A 77 11.17 -0.05 -4.71
N ASN A 78 11.95 -0.36 -3.69
CA ASN A 78 13.40 -0.18 -3.67
C ASN A 78 14.04 -1.39 -2.97
N PHE A 79 15.34 -1.58 -3.11
CA PHE A 79 16.03 -2.82 -2.73
C PHE A 79 15.47 -4.07 -3.43
N LEU A 80 14.97 -3.90 -4.63
CA LEU A 80 14.43 -5.01 -5.40
C LEU A 80 15.57 -5.87 -5.96
N GLU A 81 15.31 -7.15 -6.18
CA GLU A 81 16.23 -8.03 -6.87
C GLU A 81 16.48 -7.53 -8.31
N ASN A 82 15.40 -7.17 -9.00
CA ASN A 82 15.42 -6.59 -10.34
C ASN A 82 14.15 -5.76 -10.57
N ILE A 83 14.07 -5.07 -11.71
CA ILE A 83 12.91 -4.23 -12.06
C ILE A 83 11.68 -5.04 -12.47
N GLU A 84 11.87 -6.29 -12.92
CA GLU A 84 10.81 -7.22 -13.29
C GLU A 84 9.81 -7.43 -12.14
N VAL A 85 10.27 -7.30 -10.88
CA VAL A 85 9.39 -7.35 -9.70
C VAL A 85 8.22 -6.38 -9.84
N LEU A 86 8.48 -5.14 -10.27
CA LEU A 86 7.42 -4.13 -10.44
C LEU A 86 6.54 -4.43 -11.65
N GLU A 87 7.13 -4.91 -12.74
CA GLU A 87 6.42 -5.23 -13.98
C GLU A 87 5.42 -6.36 -13.74
N VAL A 88 5.87 -7.45 -13.14
CA VAL A 88 5.02 -8.61 -12.83
C VAL A 88 3.90 -8.23 -11.85
N MET A 89 4.20 -7.45 -10.80
CA MET A 89 3.17 -6.96 -9.87
C MET A 89 2.11 -6.12 -10.59
N ALA A 90 2.53 -5.20 -11.45
CA ALA A 90 1.62 -4.33 -12.19
C ALA A 90 0.76 -5.14 -13.18
N ASP A 91 1.36 -6.11 -13.87
CA ASP A 91 0.67 -6.90 -14.88
C ASP A 91 -0.34 -7.86 -14.24
N VAL A 92 0.01 -8.55 -13.16
CA VAL A 92 -0.92 -9.40 -12.42
C VAL A 92 -2.12 -8.58 -11.91
N PHE A 93 -1.88 -7.37 -11.38
CA PHE A 93 -2.97 -6.52 -10.91
C PHE A 93 -3.87 -6.05 -12.06
N LYS A 94 -3.32 -5.60 -13.19
CA LYS A 94 -4.07 -5.14 -14.36
C LYS A 94 -4.91 -6.25 -15.00
N GLN A 95 -4.34 -7.45 -15.11
CA GLN A 95 -4.99 -8.59 -15.76
C GLN A 95 -6.01 -9.31 -14.84
N SER A 96 -6.01 -8.99 -13.55
CA SER A 96 -6.95 -9.59 -12.61
C SER A 96 -8.38 -9.13 -12.88
N ASP A 97 -9.35 -10.07 -12.77
CA ASP A 97 -10.78 -9.77 -12.90
C ASP A 97 -11.19 -8.71 -11.86
N PRO A 98 -11.77 -7.56 -12.26
CA PRO A 98 -12.25 -6.52 -11.34
C PRO A 98 -13.31 -7.02 -10.35
N ASN A 99 -14.02 -8.09 -10.63
CA ASN A 99 -15.03 -8.69 -9.75
C ASN A 99 -14.40 -9.48 -8.58
N ILE A 100 -13.12 -9.80 -8.66
CA ILE A 100 -12.40 -10.41 -7.53
C ILE A 100 -12.17 -9.36 -6.45
N LYS A 101 -12.38 -9.75 -5.19
CA LYS A 101 -12.14 -8.86 -4.03
C LYS A 101 -10.76 -8.20 -4.11
N LEU A 102 -10.71 -6.88 -3.91
CA LEU A 102 -9.49 -6.08 -4.01
C LEU A 102 -8.32 -6.66 -3.18
N GLY A 103 -8.60 -7.12 -1.96
CA GLY A 103 -7.58 -7.74 -1.10
C GLY A 103 -6.91 -8.97 -1.74
N LYS A 104 -7.67 -9.78 -2.47
CA LYS A 104 -7.12 -10.94 -3.19
C LYS A 104 -6.23 -10.49 -4.35
N ARG A 105 -6.70 -9.52 -5.15
CA ARG A 105 -5.95 -8.97 -6.28
C ARG A 105 -4.61 -8.35 -5.84
N LEU A 106 -4.61 -7.63 -4.72
CA LEU A 106 -3.39 -7.04 -4.13
C LEU A 106 -2.42 -8.11 -3.64
N LEU A 107 -2.94 -9.17 -3.01
CA LEU A 107 -2.10 -10.30 -2.57
C LEU A 107 -1.50 -11.10 -3.74
N ASP A 108 -2.26 -11.28 -4.83
CA ASP A 108 -1.75 -11.97 -6.01
C ASP A 108 -0.62 -11.17 -6.65
N ALA A 109 -0.76 -9.86 -6.75
CA ALA A 109 0.31 -9.00 -7.23
C ALA A 109 1.54 -9.04 -6.31
N LEU A 110 1.34 -8.97 -4.98
CA LEU A 110 2.45 -9.08 -4.01
C LEU A 110 3.18 -10.41 -4.12
N ASN A 111 2.44 -11.51 -4.20
CA ASN A 111 2.99 -12.86 -4.34
C ASN A 111 3.75 -13.04 -5.67
N ALA A 112 3.27 -12.44 -6.74
CA ALA A 112 3.95 -12.46 -8.03
C ALA A 112 5.31 -11.74 -7.96
N GLY A 113 5.36 -10.57 -7.33
CA GLY A 113 6.62 -9.86 -7.09
C GLY A 113 7.61 -10.65 -6.23
N GLU A 114 7.12 -11.30 -5.16
CA GLU A 114 7.94 -12.18 -4.32
C GLU A 114 8.51 -13.36 -5.11
N SER A 115 7.74 -13.92 -6.06
CA SER A 115 8.12 -15.09 -6.85
C SER A 115 9.29 -14.83 -7.83
N VAL A 116 9.50 -13.57 -8.23
CA VAL A 116 10.59 -13.14 -9.14
C VAL A 116 11.73 -12.45 -8.38
N GLY A 117 11.80 -12.62 -7.06
CA GLY A 117 12.93 -12.21 -6.22
C GLY A 117 12.58 -11.15 -5.18
N GLY A 118 11.50 -10.38 -5.33
CA GLY A 118 11.04 -9.42 -4.31
C GLY A 118 12.12 -8.49 -3.78
N ASP A 119 12.27 -8.44 -2.47
CA ASP A 119 13.28 -7.65 -1.76
C ASP A 119 14.61 -8.44 -1.65
N LYS A 120 15.67 -7.97 -2.28
CA LYS A 120 16.97 -8.65 -2.34
C LYS A 120 17.75 -8.70 -1.03
N ARG A 121 17.26 -8.09 0.05
CA ARG A 121 17.94 -8.13 1.36
C ARG A 121 17.84 -9.49 2.05
N SER A 122 16.90 -10.32 1.62
CA SER A 122 16.71 -11.68 2.11
C SER A 122 16.15 -12.56 0.99
N LEU A 123 16.27 -13.88 1.13
CA LEU A 123 15.70 -14.83 0.18
C LEU A 123 14.19 -14.70 0.02
N ARG A 124 13.50 -14.22 1.07
CA ARG A 124 12.09 -13.93 1.10
C ARG A 124 11.82 -12.73 1.99
N SER A 125 10.73 -12.02 1.73
CA SER A 125 10.29 -10.92 2.56
C SER A 125 9.96 -11.40 3.98
N THR A 126 10.52 -10.73 4.98
CA THR A 126 10.33 -11.10 6.39
C THR A 126 9.17 -10.39 7.07
N SER A 127 8.59 -9.38 6.44
CA SER A 127 7.38 -8.68 6.90
C SER A 127 6.50 -8.28 5.73
N SER A 128 5.19 -8.35 5.91
CA SER A 128 4.22 -8.00 4.88
C SER A 128 2.92 -7.49 5.50
N ALA A 129 2.16 -6.70 4.76
CA ALA A 129 0.87 -6.20 5.22
C ALA A 129 -0.10 -6.02 4.05
N LEU A 130 -1.39 -6.16 4.34
CA LEU A 130 -2.50 -5.86 3.45
C LEU A 130 -3.51 -5.00 4.20
N LYS A 131 -3.78 -3.81 3.68
CA LYS A 131 -4.84 -2.95 4.20
C LYS A 131 -5.81 -2.60 3.09
N VAL A 132 -7.10 -2.79 3.34
CA VAL A 132 -8.19 -2.40 2.44
C VAL A 132 -9.14 -1.51 3.23
N SER A 133 -9.30 -0.28 2.78
CA SER A 133 -10.25 0.68 3.33
C SER A 133 -11.53 0.70 2.48
N GLY A 134 -12.64 1.06 3.09
CA GLY A 134 -13.93 1.26 2.46
C GLY A 134 -14.50 2.63 2.85
N GLU A 135 -15.80 2.77 2.78
CA GLU A 135 -16.52 4.01 3.16
C GLU A 135 -16.61 4.21 4.68
N LEU A 136 -16.45 3.13 5.44
CA LEU A 136 -16.48 3.17 6.90
C LEU A 136 -15.22 3.85 7.45
N GLY A 137 -15.29 4.41 8.64
CA GLY A 137 -14.19 5.07 9.31
C GLY A 137 -13.04 4.14 9.76
N PHE A 138 -13.16 2.85 9.50
CA PHE A 138 -12.18 1.80 9.82
C PHE A 138 -11.94 0.91 8.59
N PRO A 139 -10.78 0.21 8.52
CA PRO A 139 -10.46 -0.63 7.37
C PRO A 139 -11.35 -1.87 7.29
N LEU A 140 -11.72 -2.27 6.07
CA LEU A 140 -12.39 -3.55 5.79
C LEU A 140 -11.47 -4.74 6.05
N LEU A 141 -10.18 -4.56 5.80
CA LEU A 141 -9.11 -5.50 6.12
C LEU A 141 -7.89 -4.74 6.61
N ASP A 142 -7.29 -5.20 7.69
CA ASP A 142 -5.98 -4.75 8.18
C ASP A 142 -5.25 -5.99 8.70
N LEU A 143 -4.47 -6.59 7.82
CA LEU A 143 -3.73 -7.83 8.06
C LEU A 143 -2.24 -7.55 8.01
N ARG A 144 -1.48 -8.07 8.97
CA ARG A 144 -0.07 -7.79 9.09
C ARG A 144 0.71 -8.99 9.60
N VAL A 145 1.86 -9.19 9.00
CA VAL A 145 2.89 -10.12 9.46
C VAL A 145 4.13 -9.29 9.79
N ASP A 146 4.42 -9.12 11.06
CA ASP A 146 5.53 -8.29 11.52
C ASP A 146 6.87 -8.99 11.32
N TYR A 147 6.91 -10.31 11.50
CA TYR A 147 8.07 -11.15 11.23
C TYR A 147 7.67 -12.59 10.94
N HIS A 148 8.17 -13.14 9.83
CA HIS A 148 8.07 -14.54 9.43
C HIS A 148 9.09 -14.82 8.33
N ASP A 149 9.67 -16.03 8.27
CA ASP A 149 10.66 -16.38 7.25
C ASP A 149 10.10 -16.37 5.81
N SER A 150 8.78 -16.46 5.66
CA SER A 150 8.02 -16.33 4.43
C SER A 150 6.76 -15.48 4.71
N SER A 151 6.94 -14.18 4.92
CA SER A 151 5.85 -13.32 5.39
C SER A 151 4.71 -13.19 4.39
N VAL A 152 4.99 -13.27 3.08
CA VAL A 152 3.95 -13.19 2.04
C VAL A 152 3.08 -14.45 2.06
N ASP A 153 3.67 -15.65 2.18
CA ASP A 153 2.93 -16.90 2.31
C ASP A 153 2.05 -16.88 3.57
N GLU A 154 2.59 -16.39 4.68
CA GLU A 154 1.85 -16.26 5.94
C GLU A 154 0.71 -15.23 5.82
N LEU A 155 0.92 -14.10 5.17
CA LEU A 155 -0.13 -13.12 4.91
C LEU A 155 -1.26 -13.71 4.06
N ILE A 156 -0.93 -14.52 3.05
CA ILE A 156 -1.92 -15.25 2.24
C ILE A 156 -2.70 -16.23 3.10
N ARG A 157 -2.03 -16.95 4.02
CA ARG A 157 -2.69 -17.87 4.96
C ARG A 157 -3.66 -17.12 5.87
N ILE A 158 -3.25 -15.99 6.45
CA ILE A 158 -4.10 -15.14 7.30
C ILE A 158 -5.28 -14.60 6.49
N TYR A 159 -5.04 -14.14 5.25
CA TYR A 159 -6.11 -13.67 4.38
C TYR A 159 -7.15 -14.76 4.11
N ARG A 160 -6.73 -15.97 3.76
CA ARG A 160 -7.66 -17.10 3.54
C ARG A 160 -8.51 -17.36 4.78
N HIS A 161 -7.91 -17.34 5.96
CA HIS A 161 -8.63 -17.50 7.22
C HIS A 161 -9.64 -16.36 7.46
N SER A 162 -9.27 -15.13 7.13
CA SER A 162 -10.15 -13.97 7.23
C SER A 162 -11.36 -14.02 6.28
N GLN A 163 -11.36 -14.91 5.29
CA GLN A 163 -12.48 -15.13 4.37
C GLN A 163 -13.42 -16.27 4.81
N SER A 164 -13.21 -16.88 5.99
CA SER A 164 -14.13 -17.87 6.54
C SER A 164 -15.52 -17.29 6.82
N ALA A 165 -16.55 -18.12 6.80
CA ALA A 165 -17.96 -17.69 6.95
C ALA A 165 -18.16 -16.81 8.19
N TRP A 166 -17.71 -17.27 9.37
CA TRP A 166 -17.85 -16.53 10.62
C TRP A 166 -17.20 -15.14 10.57
N ALA A 167 -16.02 -15.01 9.91
CA ALA A 167 -15.30 -13.76 9.83
C ALA A 167 -15.98 -12.80 8.82
N GLN A 168 -16.64 -13.31 7.80
CA GLN A 168 -17.47 -12.51 6.91
C GLN A 168 -18.73 -12.04 7.63
N GLU A 169 -19.47 -12.94 8.27
CA GLU A 169 -20.67 -12.61 9.05
C GLU A 169 -20.39 -11.55 10.12
N TRP A 170 -19.26 -11.68 10.80
CA TRP A 170 -18.83 -10.66 11.77
C TRP A 170 -18.56 -9.30 11.14
N ARG A 171 -17.91 -9.25 9.97
CA ARG A 171 -17.70 -7.99 9.26
C ARG A 171 -18.99 -7.39 8.74
N ASP A 172 -19.86 -8.22 8.20
CA ASP A 172 -21.15 -7.77 7.66
C ASP A 172 -22.02 -7.17 8.76
N SER A 173 -21.98 -7.74 9.96
CA SER A 173 -22.68 -7.19 11.12
C SER A 173 -22.25 -5.78 11.52
N MET A 174 -21.05 -5.36 11.15
CA MET A 174 -20.58 -3.99 11.42
C MET A 174 -21.21 -2.97 10.48
N ASN A 175 -21.75 -3.38 9.33
CA ASN A 175 -22.45 -2.47 8.41
C ASN A 175 -23.78 -1.96 8.99
N ASP A 176 -24.37 -2.72 9.92
CA ASP A 176 -25.64 -2.38 10.57
C ASP A 176 -25.45 -1.59 11.88
N LEU A 177 -24.22 -1.26 12.24
CA LEU A 177 -23.97 -0.45 13.43
C LEU A 177 -24.52 0.96 13.20
N PRO A 178 -25.29 1.51 14.19
CA PRO A 178 -25.76 2.88 14.10
C PRO A 178 -24.57 3.81 13.95
N GLU A 179 -24.65 4.75 13.02
CA GLU A 179 -23.69 5.84 12.94
C GLU A 179 -23.61 6.51 14.32
N MET A 180 -22.60 6.14 15.07
CA MET A 180 -22.26 6.95 16.24
C MET A 180 -21.88 8.32 15.69
N ASN A 181 -22.49 9.38 16.20
CA ASN A 181 -22.13 10.78 15.93
C ASN A 181 -20.66 10.99 16.36
N MET A 182 -19.76 10.35 15.65
CA MET A 182 -18.34 10.63 15.73
C MET A 182 -18.16 11.96 15.03
N LYS A 183 -18.25 13.06 15.77
CA LYS A 183 -17.66 14.30 15.33
C LYS A 183 -16.27 13.93 14.84
N ARG A 184 -15.98 14.13 13.55
CA ARG A 184 -14.66 13.95 12.94
C ARG A 184 -13.69 14.99 13.52
N GLU A 185 -13.43 14.90 14.79
CA GLU A 185 -12.38 15.65 15.48
C GLU A 185 -11.23 14.68 15.79
N PHE A 186 -10.67 14.04 14.75
CA PHE A 186 -9.28 13.65 14.83
C PHE A 186 -8.44 14.92 14.60
N ARG A 187 -8.44 15.79 15.58
CA ARG A 187 -7.33 16.70 15.78
C ARG A 187 -6.17 15.82 16.24
N VAL A 188 -5.25 15.55 15.34
CA VAL A 188 -3.91 15.14 15.72
C VAL A 188 -3.34 16.33 16.49
N ALA A 189 -3.22 16.20 17.80
CA ALA A 189 -2.50 17.14 18.63
C ALA A 189 -0.99 17.01 18.38
#